data_bf8204761c8027b3b02884436c973db1
#
_entry.id   bf8204761c8027b3b02884436c973db1
#
_cell.length_a   1.000
_cell.length_b   1.000
_cell.length_c   1.000
_cell.angle_alpha   90.00
_cell.angle_beta   90.00
_cell.angle_gamma   90.00
#
_symmetry.space_group_name_H-M   'P 1'
#
loop_
_entity.id
_entity.type
_entity.pdbx_description
1 polymer ?
#
loop_
_entity_poly.entity_id
_entity_poly.type
_entity_poly.pdbx_seq_one_letter_code
_entity_poly.pdbx_strand_id
1 'polypeptide(L)'
;QRQMCIRDRFEQYGIPQARHRFILIGIRGDLVSPKNGEKLFFRVPKAPGIVTSVKEALKDIPDWASNQEKTNQSKVVMERLKFIRPGENVWQAEDRMPEHLRLKVKGARLSQIYRRLDPDKPAYTVTGSGGGGTHTYHWEEPRALTNRERARIQTFPDDFEFIGSKESVRKQIGMAVPPKGASIILNALLKTFAGTNYVSEEASIGTFEAKSL
;
A
#
# COMPACT_ATOMS: atom_id res chain seq x y z
N GLN A 1 -6.48 24.45 -18.24
CA GLN A 1 -6.15 23.14 -17.65
C GLN A 1 -7.19 22.80 -16.60
N ARG A 2 -7.89 21.65 -16.76
CA ARG A 2 -8.75 21.11 -15.71
C ARG A 2 -7.92 20.11 -14.90
N GLN A 3 -7.89 20.29 -13.60
CA GLN A 3 -7.20 19.41 -12.68
C GLN A 3 -8.23 18.75 -11.76
N MET A 4 -8.12 17.45 -11.57
CA MET A 4 -8.96 16.70 -10.65
C MET A 4 -8.08 16.17 -9.51
N CYS A 5 -8.49 16.39 -8.27
CA CYS A 5 -7.82 15.88 -7.11
C CYS A 5 -8.67 14.78 -6.45
N ILE A 6 -8.07 13.62 -6.24
CA ILE A 6 -8.74 12.44 -5.70
C ILE A 6 -8.02 12.02 -4.43
N ARG A 7 -8.78 11.71 -3.39
CA ARG A 7 -8.28 11.01 -2.21
C ARG A 7 -8.74 9.57 -2.25
N ASP A 8 -7.94 8.71 -2.88
CA ASP A 8 -8.28 7.31 -3.03
C ASP A 8 -7.86 6.45 -1.86
N ARG A 9 -8.74 5.53 -1.53
CA ARG A 9 -8.53 4.43 -0.61
C ARG A 9 -8.24 3.17 -1.43
N PHE A 10 -6.98 2.85 -1.61
CA PHE A 10 -6.57 1.75 -2.48
C PHE A 10 -7.11 0.39 -2.04
N GLU A 11 -7.41 0.21 -0.76
CA GLU A 11 -8.03 -1.02 -0.27
C GLU A 11 -9.41 -1.31 -0.87
N GLN A 12 -10.14 -0.28 -1.31
CA GLN A 12 -11.46 -0.44 -1.95
C GLN A 12 -11.38 -0.97 -3.39
N TYR A 13 -10.19 -0.93 -3.99
CA TYR A 13 -9.90 -1.45 -5.33
C TYR A 13 -9.28 -2.85 -5.30
N GLY A 14 -9.39 -3.56 -4.18
CA GLY A 14 -8.83 -4.90 -4.01
C GLY A 14 -7.30 -4.89 -3.94
N ILE A 15 -6.70 -3.81 -3.44
CA ILE A 15 -5.30 -3.75 -3.09
C ILE A 15 -5.18 -4.12 -1.61
N PRO A 16 -4.38 -5.12 -1.23
CA PRO A 16 -4.34 -5.64 0.15
C PRO A 16 -3.59 -4.71 1.11
N GLN A 17 -3.84 -3.40 0.98
CA GLN A 17 -3.17 -2.36 1.77
C GLN A 17 -4.07 -1.13 1.94
N ALA A 18 -4.27 -0.71 3.19
CA ALA A 18 -4.88 0.57 3.53
C ALA A 18 -3.88 1.70 3.25
N ARG A 19 -3.93 2.22 2.02
CA ARG A 19 -3.04 3.26 1.52
C ARG A 19 -3.85 4.37 0.89
N HIS A 20 -3.82 5.54 1.51
CA HIS A 20 -4.51 6.72 1.00
C HIS A 20 -3.50 7.61 0.28
N ARG A 21 -3.86 8.07 -0.91
CA ARG A 21 -3.03 8.98 -1.71
C ARG A 21 -3.87 10.04 -2.38
N PHE A 22 -3.28 11.21 -2.52
CA PHE A 22 -3.79 12.23 -3.42
C PHE A 22 -3.29 11.96 -4.82
N ILE A 23 -4.20 11.97 -5.78
CA ILE A 23 -3.90 11.80 -7.19
C ILE A 23 -4.41 13.04 -7.90
N LEU A 24 -3.53 13.71 -8.62
CA LEU A 24 -3.85 14.87 -9.42
C LEU A 24 -3.73 14.51 -10.90
N ILE A 25 -4.81 14.71 -11.64
CA ILE A 25 -4.86 14.44 -13.08
C ILE A 25 -5.19 15.75 -13.80
N GLY A 26 -4.26 16.17 -14.68
CA GLY A 26 -4.43 17.33 -15.53
C GLY A 26 -4.60 16.92 -16.99
N ILE A 27 -5.65 17.41 -17.65
CA ILE A 27 -5.84 17.22 -19.10
C ILE A 27 -5.72 18.58 -19.77
N ARG A 28 -4.97 18.64 -20.86
CA ARG A 28 -4.80 19.86 -21.65
C ARG A 28 -6.14 20.31 -22.23
N GLY A 29 -6.47 21.59 -22.04
CA GLY A 29 -7.83 22.11 -22.27
C GLY A 29 -8.28 22.21 -23.72
N ASP A 30 -7.35 22.04 -24.69
CA ASP A 30 -7.63 22.00 -26.13
C ASP A 30 -7.97 20.59 -26.65
N LEU A 31 -7.78 19.56 -25.81
CA LEU A 31 -8.10 18.19 -26.18
C LEU A 31 -9.61 17.94 -26.09
N VAL A 32 -10.14 17.31 -27.11
CA VAL A 32 -11.55 16.96 -27.25
C VAL A 32 -11.73 15.46 -27.49
N SER A 33 -12.90 14.96 -27.14
CA SER A 33 -13.28 13.57 -27.38
C SER A 33 -13.38 13.28 -28.88
N PRO A 34 -12.75 12.20 -29.37
CA PRO A 34 -12.84 11.81 -30.78
C PRO A 34 -14.25 11.39 -31.20
N LYS A 35 -15.16 11.15 -30.26
CA LYS A 35 -16.52 10.69 -30.53
C LYS A 35 -17.54 11.82 -30.72
N ASN A 36 -17.43 12.88 -29.93
CA ASN A 36 -18.43 13.92 -29.86
C ASN A 36 -17.89 15.36 -29.94
N GLY A 37 -16.57 15.53 -30.02
CA GLY A 37 -15.93 16.85 -30.04
C GLY A 37 -16.01 17.63 -28.73
N GLU A 38 -16.57 17.04 -27.66
CA GLU A 38 -16.62 17.68 -26.33
C GLU A 38 -15.25 17.67 -25.63
N LYS A 39 -15.05 18.63 -24.76
CA LYS A 39 -13.82 18.67 -23.92
C LYS A 39 -13.68 17.40 -23.12
N LEU A 40 -12.47 16.83 -23.12
CA LEU A 40 -12.16 15.65 -22.33
C LEU A 40 -12.23 15.98 -20.84
N PHE A 41 -12.90 15.11 -20.10
CA PHE A 41 -13.06 15.21 -18.67
C PHE A 41 -12.82 13.84 -18.03
N PHE A 42 -11.78 13.75 -17.19
CA PHE A 42 -11.51 12.53 -16.42
C PHE A 42 -12.52 12.40 -15.30
N ARG A 43 -13.05 11.20 -15.09
CA ARG A 43 -13.87 10.83 -13.95
C ARG A 43 -13.15 9.77 -13.12
N VAL A 44 -13.37 9.77 -11.81
CA VAL A 44 -12.79 8.76 -10.91
C VAL A 44 -13.41 7.40 -11.23
N PRO A 45 -12.61 6.36 -11.53
CA PRO A 45 -13.19 5.03 -11.68
C PRO A 45 -13.79 4.58 -10.34
N LYS A 46 -15.04 4.13 -10.36
CA LYS A 46 -15.73 3.68 -9.16
C LYS A 46 -15.04 2.45 -8.58
N ALA A 47 -14.76 2.48 -7.29
CA ALA A 47 -14.20 1.35 -6.57
C ALA A 47 -15.20 0.18 -6.53
N PRO A 48 -14.78 -1.06 -6.86
CA PRO A 48 -15.68 -2.22 -6.81
C PRO A 48 -16.06 -2.66 -5.40
N GLY A 49 -15.45 -2.07 -4.36
CA GLY A 49 -15.69 -2.43 -2.96
C GLY A 49 -15.10 -3.77 -2.54
N ILE A 50 -14.22 -4.33 -3.36
CA ILE A 50 -13.53 -5.60 -3.05
C ILE A 50 -12.41 -5.29 -2.07
N VAL A 51 -12.41 -5.98 -0.92
CA VAL A 51 -11.34 -5.89 0.08
C VAL A 51 -10.57 -7.19 0.09
N THR A 52 -9.26 -7.12 -0.21
CA THR A 52 -8.35 -8.27 -0.18
C THR A 52 -7.57 -8.27 1.12
N SER A 53 -7.60 -9.37 1.86
CA SER A 53 -6.85 -9.54 3.11
C SER A 53 -5.37 -9.81 2.87
N VAL A 54 -4.54 -9.60 3.91
CA VAL A 54 -3.11 -9.95 3.84
C VAL A 54 -2.92 -11.45 3.65
N LYS A 55 -3.72 -12.27 4.33
CA LYS A 55 -3.65 -13.72 4.22
C LYS A 55 -3.90 -14.19 2.80
N GLU A 56 -4.91 -13.62 2.13
CA GLU A 56 -5.20 -13.90 0.73
C GLU A 56 -4.06 -13.44 -0.19
N ALA A 57 -3.54 -12.24 0.03
CA ALA A 57 -2.46 -11.68 -0.80
C ALA A 57 -1.14 -12.44 -0.69
N LEU A 58 -0.82 -13.01 0.47
CA LEU A 58 0.43 -13.74 0.73
C LEU A 58 0.31 -15.25 0.56
N LYS A 59 -0.86 -15.72 0.13
CA LYS A 59 -1.07 -17.14 -0.17
C LYS A 59 -0.21 -17.58 -1.37
N ASP A 60 0.38 -18.78 -1.28
CA ASP A 60 1.06 -19.46 -2.38
C ASP A 60 2.11 -18.60 -3.11
N ILE A 61 3.03 -17.97 -2.36
CA ILE A 61 4.19 -17.31 -2.96
C ILE A 61 5.09 -18.37 -3.55
N PRO A 62 5.39 -18.33 -4.88
CA PRO A 62 6.21 -19.34 -5.51
C PRO A 62 7.65 -19.34 -4.98
N ASP A 63 8.27 -20.51 -4.84
CA ASP A 63 9.66 -20.65 -4.38
C ASP A 63 10.67 -19.96 -5.31
N TRP A 64 10.37 -19.88 -6.60
CA TRP A 64 11.20 -19.20 -7.58
C TRP A 64 11.15 -17.67 -7.53
N ALA A 65 10.16 -17.08 -6.85
CA ALA A 65 10.04 -15.63 -6.75
C ALA A 65 11.22 -15.04 -5.99
N SER A 66 11.88 -14.05 -6.55
CA SER A 66 13.02 -13.37 -5.93
C SER A 66 12.68 -12.55 -4.69
N ASN A 67 13.68 -12.13 -3.92
CA ASN A 67 13.56 -11.25 -2.77
C ASN A 67 12.80 -11.85 -1.55
N GLN A 68 12.92 -13.16 -1.34
CA GLN A 68 12.30 -13.90 -0.23
C GLN A 68 13.19 -14.02 1.02
N GLU A 69 14.37 -13.43 1.03
CA GLU A 69 15.33 -13.55 2.12
C GLU A 69 14.75 -12.95 3.41
N LYS A 70 14.71 -13.76 4.46
CA LYS A 70 14.26 -13.32 5.78
C LYS A 70 15.24 -12.31 6.38
N THR A 71 14.70 -11.33 7.11
CA THR A 71 15.51 -10.38 7.86
C THR A 71 15.96 -11.02 9.18
N ASN A 72 17.28 -11.03 9.42
CA ASN A 72 17.80 -11.47 10.69
C ASN A 72 17.35 -10.54 11.81
N GLN A 73 16.74 -11.11 12.84
CA GLN A 73 16.29 -10.39 14.01
C GLN A 73 16.94 -10.94 15.28
N SER A 74 17.16 -10.08 16.25
CA SER A 74 17.71 -10.51 17.53
C SER A 74 16.74 -11.44 18.26
N LYS A 75 17.27 -12.33 19.08
CA LYS A 75 16.47 -13.24 19.93
C LYS A 75 15.42 -12.48 20.74
N VAL A 76 15.80 -11.35 21.32
CA VAL A 76 14.90 -10.49 22.09
C VAL A 76 13.72 -9.99 21.27
N VAL A 77 13.94 -9.62 20.01
CA VAL A 77 12.85 -9.19 19.11
C VAL A 77 11.92 -10.35 18.79
N MET A 78 12.47 -11.52 18.46
CA MET A 78 11.66 -12.72 18.19
C MET A 78 10.83 -13.15 19.40
N GLU A 79 11.41 -13.10 20.60
CA GLU A 79 10.69 -13.39 21.85
C GLU A 79 9.58 -12.37 22.10
N ARG A 80 9.86 -11.08 21.94
CA ARG A 80 8.86 -10.01 22.08
C ARG A 80 7.67 -10.21 21.16
N LEU A 81 7.91 -10.56 19.90
CA LEU A 81 6.85 -10.78 18.90
C LEU A 81 5.91 -11.92 19.27
N LYS A 82 6.35 -12.93 20.05
CA LYS A 82 5.48 -14.03 20.50
C LYS A 82 4.35 -13.56 21.42
N PHE A 83 4.53 -12.45 22.14
CA PHE A 83 3.52 -11.88 23.03
C PHE A 83 2.54 -10.95 22.30
N ILE A 84 2.87 -10.51 21.09
CA ILE A 84 2.04 -9.60 20.31
C ILE A 84 1.12 -10.42 19.39
N ARG A 85 -0.17 -10.28 19.57
CA ARG A 85 -1.17 -10.99 18.77
C ARG A 85 -1.29 -10.38 17.36
N PRO A 86 -1.86 -11.12 16.37
CA PRO A 86 -2.20 -10.55 15.09
C PRO A 86 -2.99 -9.24 15.22
N GLY A 87 -2.61 -8.21 14.44
CA GLY A 87 -3.23 -6.89 14.47
C GLY A 87 -2.75 -5.94 15.58
N GLU A 88 -2.12 -6.47 16.63
CA GLU A 88 -1.62 -5.68 17.76
C GLU A 88 -0.23 -5.08 17.50
N ASN A 89 0.12 -4.09 18.31
CA ASN A 89 1.46 -3.55 18.46
C ASN A 89 2.03 -3.88 19.86
N VAL A 90 3.27 -3.49 20.11
CA VAL A 90 3.95 -3.79 21.38
C VAL A 90 3.25 -3.21 22.61
N TRP A 91 2.62 -2.04 22.48
CA TRP A 91 1.98 -1.36 23.61
C TRP A 91 0.72 -2.07 24.07
N GLN A 92 -0.02 -2.65 23.13
CA GLN A 92 -1.24 -3.44 23.43
C GLN A 92 -0.91 -4.79 24.09
N ALA A 93 0.32 -5.24 23.95
CA ALA A 93 0.79 -6.49 24.52
C ALA A 93 1.61 -6.30 25.82
N GLU A 94 1.84 -5.06 26.26
CA GLU A 94 2.77 -4.71 27.35
C GLU A 94 2.48 -5.47 28.64
N ASP A 95 1.21 -5.60 29.02
CA ASP A 95 0.80 -6.28 30.25
C ASP A 95 1.08 -7.80 30.24
N ARG A 96 1.13 -8.38 29.04
CA ARG A 96 1.41 -9.81 28.83
C ARG A 96 2.90 -10.12 28.71
N MET A 97 3.76 -9.08 28.60
CA MET A 97 5.18 -9.25 28.41
C MET A 97 5.94 -9.28 29.72
N PRO A 98 6.92 -10.19 29.86
CA PRO A 98 7.93 -10.09 30.89
C PRO A 98 8.63 -8.73 30.86
N GLU A 99 9.05 -8.23 32.03
CA GLU A 99 9.61 -6.87 32.14
C GLU A 99 10.84 -6.65 31.22
N HIS A 100 11.70 -7.65 31.10
CA HIS A 100 12.90 -7.56 30.25
C HIS A 100 12.62 -7.44 28.76
N LEU A 101 11.39 -7.77 28.30
CA LEU A 101 10.93 -7.61 26.91
C LEU A 101 10.15 -6.31 26.67
N ARG A 102 9.74 -5.61 27.74
CA ARG A 102 9.01 -4.35 27.62
C ARG A 102 9.92 -3.25 27.07
N LEU A 103 9.34 -2.34 26.30
CA LEU A 103 10.08 -1.20 25.78
C LEU A 103 10.14 -0.08 26.82
N LYS A 104 11.35 0.31 27.19
CA LYS A 104 11.58 1.48 28.05
C LYS A 104 11.78 2.73 27.17
N VAL A 105 10.69 3.32 26.69
CA VAL A 105 10.73 4.51 25.84
C VAL A 105 10.29 5.74 26.61
N LYS A 106 11.11 6.78 26.58
CA LYS A 106 10.74 8.13 27.07
C LYS A 106 10.15 8.90 25.90
N GLY A 107 8.89 9.35 26.00
CA GLY A 107 8.22 10.15 24.98
C GLY A 107 7.08 9.45 24.23
N ALA A 108 6.83 9.86 23.00
CA ALA A 108 5.67 9.41 22.24
C ALA A 108 5.70 7.91 21.88
N ARG A 109 4.59 7.23 22.16
CA ARG A 109 4.40 5.81 21.81
C ARG A 109 3.90 5.69 20.37
N LEU A 110 4.80 5.38 19.43
CA LEU A 110 4.45 5.17 18.04
C LEU A 110 3.63 3.88 17.87
N SER A 111 2.43 3.98 17.32
CA SER A 111 1.51 2.85 17.12
C SER A 111 2.05 1.77 16.16
N GLN A 112 3.06 2.09 15.37
CA GLN A 112 3.66 1.15 14.40
C GLN A 112 4.78 0.27 14.99
N ILE A 113 5.20 0.52 16.24
CA ILE A 113 6.31 -0.23 16.84
C ILE A 113 5.91 -1.68 17.12
N TYR A 114 6.67 -2.61 16.54
CA TYR A 114 6.44 -4.06 16.60
C TYR A 114 4.99 -4.46 16.27
N ARG A 115 4.38 -3.75 15.31
CA ARG A 115 3.01 -4.04 14.91
C ARG A 115 2.97 -5.25 13.98
N ARG A 116 2.20 -6.26 14.37
CA ARG A 116 1.91 -7.43 13.53
C ARG A 116 0.72 -7.15 12.62
N LEU A 117 0.74 -7.75 11.44
CA LEU A 117 -0.42 -7.71 10.53
C LEU A 117 -1.60 -8.47 11.12
N ASP A 118 -2.80 -8.08 10.71
CA ASP A 118 -4.03 -8.83 10.92
C ASP A 118 -4.28 -9.63 9.63
N PRO A 119 -4.30 -10.99 9.69
CA PRO A 119 -4.42 -11.81 8.49
C PRO A 119 -5.71 -11.58 7.71
N ASP A 120 -6.78 -11.20 8.39
CA ASP A 120 -8.12 -11.06 7.81
C ASP A 120 -8.43 -9.64 7.30
N LYS A 121 -7.45 -8.72 7.41
CA LYS A 121 -7.58 -7.33 6.96
C LYS A 121 -6.51 -6.96 5.94
N PRO A 122 -6.72 -5.88 5.17
CA PRO A 122 -5.63 -5.26 4.40
C PRO A 122 -4.49 -4.81 5.34
N ALA A 123 -3.25 -4.88 4.86
CA ALA A 123 -2.11 -4.35 5.58
C ALA A 123 -2.29 -2.85 5.84
N TYR A 124 -1.73 -2.35 6.94
CA TYR A 124 -1.45 -0.92 7.03
C TYR A 124 -0.39 -0.53 5.99
N THR A 125 -0.24 0.78 5.72
CA THR A 125 0.66 1.26 4.68
C THR A 125 2.07 0.68 4.81
N VAL A 126 2.49 -0.09 3.81
CA VAL A 126 3.86 -0.59 3.67
C VAL A 126 4.76 0.57 3.26
N THR A 127 5.71 0.91 4.13
CA THR A 127 6.66 2.01 3.92
C THR A 127 8.01 1.50 3.45
N GLY A 128 8.78 2.36 2.81
CA GLY A 128 10.17 2.06 2.41
C GLY A 128 11.16 2.10 3.57
N SER A 129 10.74 2.65 4.71
CA SER A 129 11.51 2.64 5.95
C SER A 129 11.34 1.30 6.67
N GLY A 130 12.29 0.96 7.50
CA GLY A 130 12.23 -0.22 8.35
C GLY A 130 13.57 -0.42 9.03
N GLY A 131 13.56 -0.50 10.34
CA GLY A 131 14.71 -0.74 11.21
C GLY A 131 14.21 -0.81 12.64
N GLY A 132 14.91 -1.53 13.50
CA GLY A 132 14.47 -1.74 14.87
C GLY A 132 13.03 -2.27 14.93
N GLY A 133 12.16 -1.60 15.66
CA GLY A 133 10.77 -2.00 15.85
C GLY A 133 9.79 -1.56 14.76
N THR A 134 10.23 -0.83 13.71
CA THR A 134 9.34 -0.24 12.70
C THR A 134 9.10 -1.11 11.47
N HIS A 135 9.57 -2.35 11.46
CA HIS A 135 9.25 -3.30 10.41
C HIS A 135 7.76 -3.65 10.40
N THR A 136 7.25 -4.04 9.24
CA THR A 136 5.97 -4.75 9.13
C THR A 136 6.20 -6.21 9.52
N TYR A 137 5.47 -6.70 10.53
CA TYR A 137 5.68 -8.05 11.07
C TYR A 137 4.58 -9.02 10.63
N HIS A 138 4.99 -10.25 10.35
CA HIS A 138 4.08 -11.33 9.98
C HIS A 138 3.13 -11.66 11.15
N TRP A 139 1.88 -12.04 10.84
CA TRP A 139 0.86 -12.29 11.87
C TRP A 139 1.06 -13.60 12.62
N GLU A 140 1.69 -14.59 12.02
CA GLU A 140 1.89 -15.94 12.58
C GLU A 140 3.35 -16.15 13.02
N GLU A 141 4.29 -15.90 12.13
CA GLU A 141 5.72 -16.04 12.41
C GLU A 141 6.28 -14.82 13.17
N PRO A 142 7.20 -15.01 14.15
CA PRO A 142 7.80 -13.89 14.88
C PRO A 142 8.94 -13.25 14.09
N ARG A 143 8.63 -12.74 12.89
CA ARG A 143 9.58 -12.13 11.95
C ARG A 143 9.01 -10.93 11.21
N ALA A 144 9.88 -10.11 10.67
CA ALA A 144 9.51 -9.12 9.67
C ALA A 144 9.11 -9.79 8.35
N LEU A 145 8.27 -9.12 7.57
CA LEU A 145 7.97 -9.54 6.20
C LEU A 145 9.24 -9.53 5.34
N THR A 146 9.34 -10.49 4.43
CA THR A 146 10.30 -10.47 3.33
C THR A 146 9.97 -9.32 2.37
N ASN A 147 10.90 -9.01 1.47
CA ASN A 147 10.62 -8.00 0.45
C ASN A 147 9.59 -8.49 -0.57
N ARG A 148 9.56 -9.81 -0.88
CA ARG A 148 8.53 -10.39 -1.76
C ARG A 148 7.13 -10.29 -1.16
N GLU A 149 6.97 -10.59 0.13
CA GLU A 149 5.70 -10.41 0.82
C GLU A 149 5.23 -8.95 0.79
N ARG A 150 6.15 -8.00 1.00
CA ARG A 150 5.86 -6.56 0.86
C ARG A 150 5.47 -6.18 -0.56
N ALA A 151 6.13 -6.75 -1.58
CA ALA A 151 5.85 -6.51 -2.98
C ALA A 151 4.45 -7.01 -3.36
N ARG A 152 4.05 -8.18 -2.88
CA ARG A 152 2.67 -8.70 -3.07
C ARG A 152 1.61 -7.81 -2.43
N ILE A 153 1.85 -7.32 -1.22
CA ILE A 153 0.95 -6.34 -0.57
C ILE A 153 0.85 -5.04 -1.40
N GLN A 154 1.92 -4.66 -2.09
CA GLN A 154 1.92 -3.57 -3.06
C GLN A 154 1.39 -3.96 -4.44
N THR A 155 0.94 -5.20 -4.63
CA THR A 155 0.43 -5.75 -5.89
C THR A 155 1.44 -5.87 -7.03
N PHE A 156 2.73 -5.96 -6.73
CA PHE A 156 3.71 -6.37 -7.73
C PHE A 156 3.55 -7.85 -8.08
N PRO A 157 3.66 -8.23 -9.35
CA PRO A 157 3.65 -9.63 -9.76
C PRO A 157 4.90 -10.36 -9.27
N ASP A 158 4.84 -11.69 -9.17
CA ASP A 158 5.93 -12.48 -8.58
C ASP A 158 7.17 -12.57 -9.45
N ASP A 159 7.02 -12.39 -10.74
CA ASP A 159 8.11 -12.33 -11.73
C ASP A 159 8.82 -10.96 -11.77
N PHE A 160 8.26 -9.95 -11.08
CA PHE A 160 8.92 -8.65 -11.00
C PHE A 160 10.15 -8.74 -10.09
N GLU A 161 11.31 -8.57 -10.63
CA GLU A 161 12.58 -8.62 -9.92
C GLU A 161 13.02 -7.23 -9.44
N PHE A 162 13.31 -7.13 -8.15
CA PHE A 162 13.92 -5.94 -7.56
C PHE A 162 15.41 -6.15 -7.38
N ILE A 163 16.22 -5.21 -7.86
CA ILE A 163 17.67 -5.28 -7.80
C ILE A 163 18.23 -4.32 -6.75
N GLY A 164 19.22 -4.78 -6.00
CA GLY A 164 19.92 -3.99 -5.00
C GLY A 164 19.99 -4.65 -3.63
N SER A 165 20.49 -3.93 -2.64
CA SER A 165 20.52 -4.42 -1.27
C SER A 165 19.11 -4.60 -0.70
N LYS A 166 18.95 -5.46 0.29
CA LYS A 166 17.67 -5.71 0.98
C LYS A 166 16.96 -4.41 1.42
N GLU A 167 17.73 -3.42 1.87
CA GLU A 167 17.20 -2.11 2.27
C GLU A 167 16.78 -1.27 1.06
N SER A 168 17.57 -1.28 -0.01
CA SER A 168 17.23 -0.59 -1.26
C SER A 168 15.95 -1.15 -1.85
N VAL A 169 15.82 -2.47 -1.94
CA VAL A 169 14.59 -3.14 -2.43
C VAL A 169 13.38 -2.77 -1.56
N ARG A 170 13.51 -2.80 -0.25
CA ARG A 170 12.44 -2.38 0.67
C ARG A 170 12.00 -0.93 0.41
N LYS A 171 12.96 -0.04 0.18
CA LYS A 171 12.69 1.37 -0.15
C LYS A 171 11.97 1.50 -1.49
N GLN A 172 12.41 0.80 -2.52
CA GLN A 172 11.75 0.78 -3.83
C GLN A 172 10.29 0.36 -3.70
N ILE A 173 10.01 -0.77 -3.03
CA ILE A 173 8.66 -1.28 -2.82
C ILE A 173 7.79 -0.26 -2.06
N GLY A 174 8.28 0.28 -0.96
CA GLY A 174 7.49 1.17 -0.11
C GLY A 174 7.21 2.54 -0.73
N MET A 175 8.08 3.01 -1.62
CA MET A 175 7.91 4.28 -2.34
C MET A 175 7.06 4.13 -3.61
N ALA A 176 6.87 2.92 -4.11
CA ALA A 176 6.12 2.68 -5.33
C ALA A 176 4.62 3.03 -5.18
N VAL A 177 4.02 3.37 -6.30
CA VAL A 177 2.57 3.31 -6.47
C VAL A 177 2.21 1.84 -6.70
N PRO A 178 1.20 1.28 -6.00
CA PRO A 178 0.76 -0.09 -6.25
C PRO A 178 0.43 -0.30 -7.73
N PRO A 179 1.04 -1.27 -8.44
CA PRO A 179 0.81 -1.49 -9.87
C PRO A 179 -0.65 -1.65 -10.25
N LYS A 180 -1.43 -2.39 -9.45
CA LYS A 180 -2.88 -2.52 -9.66
C LYS A 180 -3.61 -1.17 -9.58
N GLY A 181 -3.22 -0.30 -8.63
CA GLY A 181 -3.80 1.04 -8.49
C GLY A 181 -3.44 1.93 -9.68
N ALA A 182 -2.17 1.93 -10.10
CA ALA A 182 -1.73 2.66 -11.28
C ALA A 182 -2.48 2.18 -12.54
N SER A 183 -2.63 0.87 -12.73
CA SER A 183 -3.36 0.28 -13.86
C SER A 183 -4.82 0.74 -13.91
N ILE A 184 -5.52 0.78 -12.80
CA ILE A 184 -6.92 1.23 -12.72
C ILE A 184 -7.05 2.68 -13.18
N ILE A 185 -6.18 3.55 -12.68
CA ILE A 185 -6.21 4.99 -13.00
C ILE A 185 -5.82 5.22 -14.47
N LEU A 186 -4.75 4.57 -14.94
CA LEU A 186 -4.28 4.71 -16.32
C LEU A 186 -5.31 4.15 -17.32
N ASN A 187 -5.97 3.04 -17.02
CA ASN A 187 -7.05 2.50 -17.85
C ASN A 187 -8.25 3.45 -17.93
N ALA A 188 -8.63 4.09 -16.82
CA ALA A 188 -9.67 5.11 -16.83
C ALA A 188 -9.27 6.33 -17.68
N LEU A 189 -8.00 6.73 -17.60
CA LEU A 189 -7.46 7.82 -18.42
C LEU A 189 -7.47 7.46 -19.90
N LEU A 190 -7.03 6.27 -20.29
CA LEU A 190 -7.07 5.79 -21.67
C LEU A 190 -8.50 5.73 -22.21
N LYS A 191 -9.46 5.26 -21.41
CA LYS A 191 -10.89 5.27 -21.78
C LYS A 191 -11.42 6.69 -21.97
N THR A 192 -10.99 7.63 -21.14
CA THR A 192 -11.32 9.06 -21.28
C THR A 192 -10.83 9.58 -22.64
N PHE A 193 -9.58 9.33 -23.02
CA PHE A 193 -9.03 9.73 -24.31
C PHE A 193 -9.72 9.04 -25.51
N ALA A 194 -10.12 7.79 -25.35
CA ALA A 194 -10.86 7.05 -26.38
C ALA A 194 -12.35 7.43 -26.46
N GLY A 195 -12.84 8.31 -25.61
CA GLY A 195 -14.26 8.64 -25.50
C GLY A 195 -15.13 7.43 -25.12
N THR A 196 -14.57 6.49 -24.36
CA THR A 196 -15.26 5.26 -23.93
C THR A 196 -15.79 5.42 -22.51
N ASN A 197 -17.07 5.12 -22.32
CA ASN A 197 -17.69 5.20 -21.00
C ASN A 197 -17.15 4.11 -20.07
N TYR A 198 -17.05 4.45 -18.80
CA TYR A 198 -16.72 3.53 -17.71
C TYR A 198 -17.48 3.92 -16.45
N VAL A 199 -17.65 2.94 -15.54
CA VAL A 199 -18.32 3.18 -14.26
C VAL A 199 -17.44 4.10 -13.42
N SER A 200 -17.99 5.26 -13.07
CA SER A 200 -17.23 6.34 -12.43
C SER A 200 -18.05 7.00 -11.33
N GLU A 201 -17.36 7.72 -10.46
CA GLU A 201 -17.93 8.57 -9.42
C GLU A 201 -17.31 9.97 -9.48
N GLU A 202 -17.89 10.91 -8.77
CA GLU A 202 -17.36 12.26 -8.68
C GLU A 202 -16.09 12.29 -7.82
N ALA A 203 -15.19 13.23 -8.12
CA ALA A 203 -13.97 13.41 -7.35
C ALA A 203 -14.28 13.86 -5.91
N SER A 204 -13.64 13.27 -4.94
CA SER A 204 -13.86 13.57 -3.52
C SER A 204 -13.45 14.99 -3.09
N ILE A 205 -12.64 15.70 -3.88
CA ILE A 205 -12.10 17.03 -3.56
C ILE A 205 -12.45 18.08 -4.64
N GLY A 206 -13.28 17.71 -5.62
CA GLY A 206 -13.74 18.65 -6.67
C GLY A 206 -12.76 18.85 -7.81
N THR A 207 -13.19 19.62 -8.79
CA THR A 207 -12.43 19.98 -9.99
C THR A 207 -11.96 21.42 -9.88
N PHE A 208 -10.70 21.67 -10.21
CA PHE A 208 -10.13 23.01 -10.27
C PHE A 208 -9.85 23.40 -11.71
N GLU A 209 -10.27 24.60 -12.11
CA GLU A 209 -9.77 25.23 -13.34
C GLU A 209 -8.51 26.03 -12.98
N ALA A 210 -7.39 25.67 -13.58
CA ALA A 210 -6.19 26.49 -13.44
C ALA A 210 -6.48 27.82 -14.18
N LYS A 211 -6.43 28.92 -13.46
CA LYS A 211 -6.43 30.25 -14.09
C LYS A 211 -5.18 30.33 -14.97
N SER A 212 -5.35 30.79 -16.22
CA SER A 212 -4.23 31.14 -17.10
C SER A 212 -3.34 32.15 -16.38
N LEU A 213 -2.08 31.77 -16.16
CA LEU A 213 -1.03 32.71 -15.79
C LEU A 213 -0.70 33.60 -16.96
#